data_59293eebc7f9ebad25e77ac2c1158234
#
_entry.id   59293eebc7f9ebad25e77ac2c1158234
#
_cell.length_a   1.000
_cell.length_b   1.000
_cell.length_c   1.000
_cell.angle_alpha   90.00
_cell.angle_beta   90.00
_cell.angle_gamma   90.00
#
_symmetry.space_group_name_H-M   'P 1'
#
loop_
_entity.id
_entity.type
_entity.pdbx_description
1 polymer ?
#
loop_
_entity_poly.entity_id
_entity_poly.type
_entity_poly.pdbx_seq_one_letter_code
_entity_poly.pdbx_strand_id
1 'polypeptide(L)'
;MSSRIHASKNASTFATVVLAGALTLALPADAIAGVSGSVALTSDYIFRGISQNNQEPALQAGVEYADDSGFYVGSWGSNVSWLSDTSVPDNDISNSVELDFYGGYRGKFNDTVGFDVGALYYWYPGDYPSGFNSPDTAELYFGISAGVFAAKYSYALTDLFGYADSDGSGYLDAAVNWEFVPTWTLNAHAGKQWIENNEDFEYVDWKLGVTKSFDGGFAIALAYTDTDAEEALYTNVHGNFLGEDTVVLTLTKTF
;
A
#
# COMPACT_ATOMS: atom_id res chain seq x y z
N MET A 1 18.30 -15.26 54.41
CA MET A 1 17.35 -15.75 53.41
C MET A 1 16.85 -14.52 52.62
N SER A 2 17.46 -14.25 51.50
CA SER A 2 17.09 -13.10 50.61
C SER A 2 16.39 -13.68 49.37
N SER A 3 15.10 -13.46 49.30
CA SER A 3 14.26 -13.85 48.15
C SER A 3 14.44 -12.81 47.03
N ARG A 4 15.11 -13.19 45.93
CA ARG A 4 15.15 -12.41 44.69
C ARG A 4 13.86 -12.68 43.91
N ILE A 5 13.01 -11.67 43.82
CA ILE A 5 11.85 -11.67 42.92
C ILE A 5 12.38 -11.44 41.51
N HIS A 6 12.31 -12.46 40.67
CA HIS A 6 12.53 -12.30 39.21
C HIS A 6 11.28 -11.64 38.61
N ALA A 7 11.40 -10.38 38.22
CA ALA A 7 10.42 -9.73 37.34
C ALA A 7 10.62 -10.28 35.93
N SER A 8 9.67 -11.10 35.50
CA SER A 8 9.54 -11.49 34.10
C SER A 8 9.14 -10.26 33.29
N LYS A 9 10.07 -9.77 32.45
CA LYS A 9 9.74 -8.80 31.41
C LYS A 9 9.01 -9.56 30.30
N ASN A 10 7.68 -9.49 30.29
CA ASN A 10 6.92 -9.86 29.12
C ASN A 10 7.23 -8.83 28.02
N ALA A 11 8.12 -9.19 27.10
CA ALA A 11 8.28 -8.48 25.86
C ALA A 11 7.02 -8.79 25.02
N SER A 12 6.12 -7.82 24.92
CA SER A 12 4.98 -7.89 24.02
C SER A 12 5.55 -7.77 22.60
N THR A 13 5.63 -8.88 21.90
CA THR A 13 6.02 -8.91 20.49
C THR A 13 4.85 -8.36 19.69
N PHE A 14 4.90 -7.07 19.35
CA PHE A 14 3.94 -6.48 18.42
C PHE A 14 4.27 -7.00 17.02
N ALA A 15 3.49 -7.95 16.53
CA ALA A 15 3.52 -8.32 15.13
C ALA A 15 2.97 -7.15 14.30
N THR A 16 3.83 -6.54 13.50
CA THR A 16 3.40 -5.53 12.53
C THR A 16 2.51 -6.22 11.50
N VAL A 17 1.22 -5.95 11.54
CA VAL A 17 0.29 -6.39 10.50
C VAL A 17 0.54 -5.52 9.29
N VAL A 18 1.23 -6.04 8.28
CA VAL A 18 1.29 -5.43 6.96
C VAL A 18 -0.10 -5.58 6.34
N LEU A 19 -0.91 -4.52 6.37
CA LEU A 19 -2.16 -4.48 5.61
C LEU A 19 -1.82 -4.50 4.12
N ALA A 20 -2.28 -5.54 3.44
CA ALA A 20 -2.25 -5.64 1.99
C ALA A 20 -3.03 -4.47 1.37
N GLY A 21 -2.47 -3.80 0.36
CA GLY A 21 -3.19 -2.82 -0.42
C GLY A 21 -2.68 -1.37 -0.43
N ALA A 22 -1.71 -1.03 0.39
CA ALA A 22 -0.80 0.10 0.24
C ALA A 22 0.47 -0.30 0.96
N LEU A 23 1.65 0.11 0.49
CA LEU A 23 2.86 0.08 1.30
C LEU A 23 2.62 1.00 2.51
N THR A 24 1.84 0.49 3.48
CA THR A 24 1.60 1.20 4.71
C THR A 24 2.95 1.34 5.38
N LEU A 25 3.30 2.56 5.78
CA LEU A 25 4.43 2.81 6.65
C LEU A 25 4.33 1.83 7.82
N ALA A 26 5.10 0.73 7.73
CA ALA A 26 5.33 -0.10 8.87
C ALA A 26 6.01 0.82 9.90
N LEU A 27 5.33 1.06 11.03
CA LEU A 27 6.00 1.71 12.16
C LEU A 27 7.29 0.91 12.37
N PRO A 28 8.45 1.54 12.63
CA PRO A 28 9.66 0.82 12.92
C PRO A 28 9.42 0.01 14.21
N ALA A 29 8.84 -1.17 14.09
CA ALA A 29 9.05 -2.23 15.05
C ALA A 29 10.53 -2.50 15.05
N ASP A 30 11.13 -2.81 16.21
CA ASP A 30 12.51 -3.27 16.24
C ASP A 30 12.63 -4.35 15.16
N ALA A 31 13.33 -4.05 14.07
CA ALA A 31 13.41 -4.94 12.91
C ALA A 31 14.07 -6.22 13.39
N ILE A 32 13.32 -7.29 13.45
CA ILE A 32 13.89 -8.63 13.64
C ILE A 32 14.41 -9.00 12.26
N ALA A 33 15.75 -9.12 12.14
CA ALA A 33 16.35 -9.58 10.90
C ALA A 33 15.71 -10.91 10.47
N GLY A 34 15.27 -10.96 9.23
CA GLY A 34 14.68 -12.18 8.71
C GLY A 34 13.79 -11.96 7.48
N VAL A 35 13.20 -13.06 7.06
CA VAL A 35 12.20 -13.07 6.00
C VAL A 35 10.81 -13.05 6.64
N SER A 36 9.97 -12.14 6.18
CA SER A 36 8.55 -12.10 6.49
C SER A 36 7.72 -12.20 5.21
N GLY A 37 6.49 -12.65 5.31
CA GLY A 37 5.60 -12.74 4.18
C GLY A 37 4.14 -12.54 4.58
N SER A 38 3.32 -12.22 3.58
CA SER A 38 1.87 -12.12 3.77
C SER A 38 1.11 -12.61 2.55
N VAL A 39 -0.10 -13.09 2.80
CA VAL A 39 -1.11 -13.34 1.77
C VAL A 39 -2.40 -12.68 2.25
N ALA A 40 -3.11 -12.01 1.34
CA ALA A 40 -4.40 -11.41 1.64
C ALA A 40 -5.42 -11.69 0.54
N LEU A 41 -6.68 -11.76 0.95
CA LEU A 41 -7.85 -11.73 0.09
C LEU A 41 -8.66 -10.49 0.45
N THR A 42 -8.82 -9.59 -0.50
CA THR A 42 -9.62 -8.37 -0.34
C THR A 42 -10.84 -8.40 -1.26
N SER A 43 -11.94 -7.79 -0.82
CA SER A 43 -13.15 -7.68 -1.66
C SER A 43 -12.97 -6.72 -2.84
N ASP A 44 -12.02 -5.79 -2.73
CA ASP A 44 -11.60 -4.88 -3.79
C ASP A 44 -10.15 -4.43 -3.51
N TYR A 45 -9.33 -4.28 -4.54
CA TYR A 45 -8.00 -3.73 -4.44
C TYR A 45 -8.04 -2.22 -4.67
N ILE A 46 -8.07 -1.45 -3.59
CA ILE A 46 -8.03 0.01 -3.64
C ILE A 46 -6.58 0.50 -3.44
N PHE A 47 -6.05 1.19 -4.43
CA PHE A 47 -4.75 1.84 -4.41
C PHE A 47 -4.92 3.36 -4.54
N ARG A 48 -4.46 4.12 -3.55
CA ARG A 48 -4.63 5.59 -3.51
C ARG A 48 -6.06 6.02 -3.83
N GLY A 49 -7.06 5.34 -3.24
CA GLY A 49 -8.49 5.62 -3.43
C GLY A 49 -9.14 5.03 -4.68
N ILE A 50 -8.38 4.48 -5.63
CA ILE A 50 -8.88 3.99 -6.91
C ILE A 50 -8.85 2.46 -6.97
N SER A 51 -9.97 1.83 -7.38
CA SER A 51 -10.06 0.39 -7.60
C SER A 51 -9.16 -0.06 -8.76
N GLN A 52 -8.34 -1.08 -8.51
CA GLN A 52 -7.38 -1.63 -9.47
C GLN A 52 -7.91 -2.85 -10.22
N ASN A 53 -9.05 -3.38 -9.83
CA ASN A 53 -9.61 -4.61 -10.38
C ASN A 53 -11.14 -4.56 -10.54
N ASN A 54 -11.64 -3.40 -10.95
CA ASN A 54 -13.04 -3.19 -11.35
C ASN A 54 -14.03 -3.54 -10.22
N GLN A 55 -13.69 -3.24 -8.95
CA GLN A 55 -14.50 -3.50 -7.76
C GLN A 55 -14.73 -5.01 -7.48
N GLU A 56 -13.86 -5.87 -8.00
CA GLU A 56 -13.89 -7.31 -7.83
C GLU A 56 -12.83 -7.79 -6.81
N PRO A 57 -12.95 -9.02 -6.26
CA PRO A 57 -11.98 -9.52 -5.29
C PRO A 57 -10.56 -9.66 -5.85
N ALA A 58 -9.57 -9.35 -5.00
CA ALA A 58 -8.16 -9.55 -5.32
C ALA A 58 -7.45 -10.46 -4.32
N LEU A 59 -6.55 -11.29 -4.87
CA LEU A 59 -5.58 -12.07 -4.12
C LEU A 59 -4.22 -11.37 -4.19
N GLN A 60 -3.65 -11.11 -3.01
CA GLN A 60 -2.43 -10.35 -2.85
C GLN A 60 -1.42 -11.16 -2.04
N ALA A 61 -0.13 -11.06 -2.40
CA ALA A 61 0.94 -11.71 -1.66
C ALA A 61 2.21 -10.87 -1.67
N GLY A 62 2.99 -10.94 -0.59
CA GLY A 62 4.25 -10.23 -0.49
C GLY A 62 5.27 -10.97 0.34
N VAL A 63 6.53 -10.69 0.10
CA VAL A 63 7.69 -11.17 0.85
C VAL A 63 8.69 -10.04 1.03
N GLU A 64 9.26 -9.92 2.21
CA GLU A 64 10.30 -8.94 2.54
C GLU A 64 11.42 -9.62 3.32
N TYR A 65 12.64 -9.29 2.98
CA TYR A 65 13.82 -9.53 3.80
C TYR A 65 14.30 -8.21 4.41
N ALA A 66 14.47 -8.17 5.71
CA ALA A 66 15.09 -7.05 6.41
C ALA A 66 16.30 -7.54 7.22
N ASP A 67 17.31 -6.70 7.37
CA ASP A 67 18.46 -6.99 8.22
C ASP A 67 18.50 -6.09 9.47
N ASP A 68 19.35 -6.46 10.44
CA ASP A 68 19.50 -5.72 11.72
C ASP A 68 20.02 -4.28 11.54
N SER A 69 20.60 -3.96 10.36
CA SER A 69 21.11 -2.61 10.09
C SER A 69 20.01 -1.65 9.65
N GLY A 70 18.84 -2.19 9.27
CA GLY A 70 17.68 -1.43 8.82
C GLY A 70 17.48 -1.46 7.29
N PHE A 71 18.38 -2.09 6.51
CA PHE A 71 18.13 -2.32 5.08
C PHE A 71 17.08 -3.40 4.88
N TYR A 72 16.25 -3.21 3.86
CA TYR A 72 15.26 -4.19 3.45
C TYR A 72 15.09 -4.23 1.93
N VAL A 73 14.61 -5.37 1.43
CA VAL A 73 14.20 -5.58 0.06
C VAL A 73 12.99 -6.51 0.05
N GLY A 74 12.05 -6.25 -0.83
CA GLY A 74 10.85 -7.06 -0.93
C GLY A 74 10.22 -7.03 -2.30
N SER A 75 9.24 -7.89 -2.46
CA SER A 75 8.35 -7.94 -3.61
C SER A 75 6.93 -8.19 -3.13
N TRP A 76 5.98 -7.62 -3.85
CA TRP A 76 4.56 -7.81 -3.63
C TRP A 76 3.87 -7.99 -4.98
N GLY A 77 2.65 -8.52 -4.99
CA GLY A 77 1.85 -8.62 -6.20
C GLY A 77 0.38 -8.87 -5.93
N SER A 78 -0.43 -8.52 -6.90
CA SER A 78 -1.90 -8.65 -6.89
C SER A 78 -2.41 -8.95 -8.30
N ASN A 79 -3.57 -9.59 -8.40
CA ASN A 79 -4.33 -9.49 -9.64
C ASN A 79 -4.91 -8.08 -9.77
N VAL A 80 -4.92 -7.59 -11.01
CA VAL A 80 -5.47 -6.30 -11.42
C VAL A 80 -6.21 -6.46 -12.75
N SER A 81 -7.13 -5.52 -13.06
CA SER A 81 -7.82 -5.50 -14.37
C SER A 81 -7.82 -4.11 -15.01
N TRP A 82 -7.45 -3.05 -14.29
CA TRP A 82 -7.60 -1.68 -14.75
C TRP A 82 -6.99 -1.40 -16.13
N LEU A 83 -5.88 -2.06 -16.49
CA LEU A 83 -5.25 -1.96 -17.81
C LEU A 83 -6.02 -2.75 -18.86
N SER A 84 -6.33 -4.04 -18.58
CA SER A 84 -7.09 -4.88 -19.50
C SER A 84 -8.52 -4.39 -19.72
N ASP A 85 -9.10 -3.70 -18.73
CA ASP A 85 -10.43 -3.08 -18.85
C ASP A 85 -10.44 -1.90 -19.84
N THR A 86 -9.28 -1.38 -20.27
CA THR A 86 -9.19 -0.37 -21.34
C THR A 86 -9.07 -0.98 -22.74
N SER A 87 -9.02 -2.30 -22.85
CA SER A 87 -8.94 -3.00 -24.15
C SER A 87 -10.14 -2.69 -25.03
N VAL A 88 -9.84 -2.42 -26.33
CA VAL A 88 -10.86 -2.25 -27.36
C VAL A 88 -10.52 -3.15 -28.55
N PRO A 89 -11.48 -3.49 -29.45
CA PRO A 89 -11.18 -4.28 -30.63
C PRO A 89 -9.97 -3.72 -31.41
N ASP A 90 -9.04 -4.59 -31.77
CA ASP A 90 -7.77 -4.28 -32.46
C ASP A 90 -6.72 -3.55 -31.58
N ASN A 91 -6.96 -3.39 -30.27
CA ASN A 91 -6.05 -2.72 -29.32
C ASN A 91 -6.08 -3.43 -27.96
N ASP A 92 -5.76 -4.72 -27.97
CA ASP A 92 -5.87 -5.62 -26.82
C ASP A 92 -4.69 -5.43 -25.84
N ILE A 93 -5.01 -5.42 -24.55
CA ILE A 93 -4.05 -5.37 -23.45
C ILE A 93 -4.22 -6.64 -22.62
N SER A 94 -3.14 -7.41 -22.47
CA SER A 94 -3.20 -8.71 -21.80
C SER A 94 -2.78 -8.69 -20.31
N ASN A 95 -2.53 -7.51 -19.74
CA ASN A 95 -2.14 -7.40 -18.33
C ASN A 95 -3.27 -7.86 -17.40
N SER A 96 -2.90 -8.62 -16.37
CA SER A 96 -3.83 -9.07 -15.31
C SER A 96 -3.16 -9.15 -13.93
N VAL A 97 -1.90 -8.71 -13.83
CA VAL A 97 -1.08 -8.80 -12.62
C VAL A 97 -0.25 -7.53 -12.46
N GLU A 98 -0.15 -7.07 -11.24
CA GLU A 98 0.82 -6.08 -10.76
C GLU A 98 1.89 -6.79 -9.94
N LEU A 99 3.15 -6.47 -10.18
CA LEU A 99 4.29 -6.94 -9.41
C LEU A 99 5.16 -5.76 -8.99
N ASP A 100 5.35 -5.61 -7.70
CA ASP A 100 6.14 -4.55 -7.10
C ASP A 100 7.47 -5.07 -6.59
N PHE A 101 8.53 -4.33 -6.86
CA PHE A 101 9.86 -4.57 -6.30
C PHE A 101 10.30 -3.33 -5.54
N TYR A 102 10.63 -3.49 -4.27
CA TYR A 102 10.99 -2.35 -3.44
C TYR A 102 12.18 -2.67 -2.55
N GLY A 103 12.85 -1.61 -2.11
CA GLY A 103 13.91 -1.70 -1.14
C GLY A 103 14.27 -0.34 -0.57
N GLY A 104 14.85 -0.37 0.61
CA GLY A 104 15.14 0.88 1.31
C GLY A 104 15.89 0.68 2.61
N TYR A 105 15.82 1.72 3.42
CA TYR A 105 16.41 1.77 4.74
C TYR A 105 15.44 2.38 5.75
N ARG A 106 15.13 1.62 6.81
CA ARG A 106 14.33 2.06 7.97
C ARG A 106 15.25 2.39 9.13
N GLY A 107 15.03 3.53 9.76
CA GLY A 107 15.83 3.96 10.89
C GLY A 107 15.03 4.78 11.90
N LYS A 108 15.71 5.22 12.95
CA LYS A 108 15.11 6.06 14.00
C LYS A 108 15.92 7.35 14.16
N PHE A 109 15.26 8.51 14.21
CA PHE A 109 15.90 9.76 14.62
C PHE A 109 16.05 9.81 16.14
N ASN A 110 15.10 9.20 16.87
CA ASN A 110 15.11 9.04 18.32
C ASN A 110 14.13 7.92 18.72
N ASP A 111 13.93 7.70 20.03
CA ASP A 111 13.09 6.61 20.56
C ASP A 111 11.61 6.67 20.13
N THR A 112 11.14 7.81 19.63
CA THR A 112 9.72 8.03 19.29
C THR A 112 9.49 8.34 17.81
N VAL A 113 10.52 8.73 17.07
CA VAL A 113 10.41 9.15 15.67
C VAL A 113 11.24 8.24 14.78
N GLY A 114 10.57 7.51 13.90
CA GLY A 114 11.17 6.67 12.88
C GLY A 114 11.13 7.33 11.51
N PHE A 115 11.94 6.81 10.58
CA PHE A 115 11.90 7.18 9.17
C PHE A 115 12.10 5.96 8.29
N ASP A 116 11.65 6.08 7.04
CA ASP A 116 11.80 5.10 5.97
C ASP A 116 12.14 5.84 4.68
N VAL A 117 13.19 5.41 3.98
CA VAL A 117 13.57 5.93 2.68
C VAL A 117 13.85 4.78 1.74
N GLY A 118 13.30 4.84 0.53
CA GLY A 118 13.46 3.73 -0.40
C GLY A 118 13.02 4.07 -1.81
N ALA A 119 13.07 3.02 -2.64
CA ALA A 119 12.59 3.04 -4.00
C ALA A 119 11.59 1.89 -4.21
N LEU A 120 10.65 2.11 -5.11
CA LEU A 120 9.62 1.15 -5.48
C LEU A 120 9.48 1.17 -7.00
N TYR A 121 9.41 -0.01 -7.62
CA TYR A 121 9.11 -0.20 -9.02
C TYR A 121 7.85 -1.04 -9.15
N TYR A 122 6.83 -0.44 -9.75
CA TYR A 122 5.58 -1.09 -10.14
C TYR A 122 5.78 -1.67 -11.54
N TRP A 123 5.55 -2.95 -11.70
CA TRP A 123 5.67 -3.65 -12.97
C TRP A 123 4.35 -4.33 -13.35
N TYR A 124 3.88 -4.00 -14.55
CA TYR A 124 2.64 -4.52 -15.11
C TYR A 124 2.97 -5.41 -16.32
N PRO A 125 3.36 -6.70 -16.10
CA PRO A 125 3.69 -7.59 -17.21
C PRO A 125 2.49 -7.85 -18.11
N GLY A 126 2.68 -7.78 -19.43
CA GLY A 126 1.64 -7.99 -20.42
C GLY A 126 2.04 -7.53 -21.81
N ASP A 127 1.15 -7.77 -22.77
CA ASP A 127 1.29 -7.24 -24.13
C ASP A 127 0.49 -5.95 -24.25
N TYR A 128 1.10 -4.95 -24.86
CA TYR A 128 0.53 -3.62 -25.04
C TYR A 128 0.54 -3.20 -26.50
N PRO A 129 -0.46 -2.43 -26.95
CA PRO A 129 -0.50 -1.92 -28.31
C PRO A 129 0.69 -1.01 -28.61
N SER A 130 1.06 -0.91 -29.90
CA SER A 130 2.14 -0.01 -30.32
C SER A 130 1.78 1.44 -30.00
N GLY A 131 2.69 2.14 -29.30
CA GLY A 131 2.50 3.54 -28.87
C GLY A 131 1.71 3.71 -27.58
N PHE A 132 1.38 2.63 -26.88
CA PHE A 132 0.85 2.69 -25.52
C PHE A 132 1.94 3.17 -24.57
N ASN A 133 1.64 4.15 -23.71
CA ASN A 133 2.58 4.58 -22.68
C ASN A 133 2.73 3.47 -21.65
N SER A 134 3.98 3.18 -21.26
CA SER A 134 4.22 2.14 -20.25
C SER A 134 3.54 2.50 -18.93
N PRO A 135 2.74 1.60 -18.35
CA PRO A 135 2.18 1.80 -17.00
C PRO A 135 3.23 1.55 -15.90
N ASP A 136 4.37 0.96 -16.26
CA ASP A 136 5.44 0.68 -15.31
C ASP A 136 5.96 1.98 -14.70
N THR A 137 6.03 2.04 -13.38
CA THR A 137 6.35 3.27 -12.66
C THR A 137 7.46 3.02 -11.64
N ALA A 138 8.44 3.92 -11.60
CA ALA A 138 9.47 3.96 -10.57
C ALA A 138 9.26 5.15 -9.64
N GLU A 139 9.26 4.92 -8.34
CA GLU A 139 9.12 5.97 -7.33
C GLU A 139 10.29 5.93 -6.33
N LEU A 140 10.68 7.12 -5.85
CA LEU A 140 11.41 7.27 -4.59
C LEU A 140 10.41 7.69 -3.51
N TYR A 141 10.62 7.23 -2.29
CA TYR A 141 9.78 7.66 -1.18
C TYR A 141 10.58 7.99 0.08
N PHE A 142 10.00 8.88 0.86
CA PHE A 142 10.43 9.20 2.21
C PHE A 142 9.23 9.19 3.15
N GLY A 143 9.35 8.44 4.24
CA GLY A 143 8.35 8.33 5.29
C GLY A 143 8.89 8.74 6.65
N ILE A 144 7.99 9.24 7.49
CA ILE A 144 8.24 9.56 8.90
C ILE A 144 7.11 9.00 9.76
N SER A 145 7.43 8.53 10.95
CA SER A 145 6.44 8.01 11.89
C SER A 145 6.70 8.50 13.31
N ALA A 146 5.62 8.78 14.05
CA ALA A 146 5.68 9.22 15.44
C ALA A 146 4.47 8.72 16.24
N GLY A 147 4.67 7.72 17.10
CA GLY A 147 3.59 7.08 17.83
C GLY A 147 2.58 6.42 16.88
N VAL A 148 1.33 6.86 16.90
CA VAL A 148 0.26 6.34 16.03
C VAL A 148 0.19 7.01 14.67
N PHE A 149 0.95 8.08 14.45
CA PHE A 149 0.94 8.88 13.23
C PHE A 149 2.05 8.49 12.28
N ALA A 150 1.77 8.52 10.99
CA ALA A 150 2.74 8.34 9.92
C ALA A 150 2.43 9.28 8.75
N ALA A 151 3.47 9.67 8.00
CA ALA A 151 3.32 10.36 6.73
C ALA A 151 4.39 9.86 5.76
N LYS A 152 4.03 9.73 4.48
CA LYS A 152 4.93 9.32 3.40
C LYS A 152 4.71 10.20 2.18
N TYR A 153 5.79 10.61 1.54
CA TYR A 153 5.77 11.23 0.24
C TYR A 153 6.46 10.33 -0.78
N SER A 154 5.77 10.03 -1.87
CA SER A 154 6.29 9.30 -3.04
C SER A 154 6.46 10.27 -4.19
N TYR A 155 7.57 10.12 -4.92
CA TYR A 155 7.94 10.94 -6.07
C TYR A 155 8.24 10.05 -7.27
N ALA A 156 7.52 10.24 -8.38
CA ALA A 156 7.68 9.46 -9.59
C ALA A 156 8.95 9.89 -10.35
N LEU A 157 9.79 8.90 -10.70
CA LEU A 157 11.00 9.07 -11.49
C LEU A 157 10.76 8.86 -12.99
N THR A 158 9.65 8.21 -13.31
CA THR A 158 9.17 7.90 -14.66
C THR A 158 7.77 8.43 -14.81
N ASP A 159 7.19 8.33 -15.99
CA ASP A 159 5.75 8.56 -16.16
C ASP A 159 4.94 7.77 -15.16
N LEU A 160 3.95 8.41 -14.53
CA LEU A 160 3.11 7.82 -13.49
C LEU A 160 2.01 7.00 -14.14
N PHE A 161 2.03 5.66 -14.01
CA PHE A 161 0.96 4.73 -14.42
C PHE A 161 0.43 4.95 -15.84
N GLY A 162 1.33 5.35 -16.78
CA GLY A 162 1.00 5.56 -18.19
C GLY A 162 0.46 6.95 -18.54
N TYR A 163 0.33 7.89 -17.61
CA TYR A 163 0.08 9.28 -17.93
C TYR A 163 1.29 9.88 -18.63
N ALA A 164 1.09 10.46 -19.79
CA ALA A 164 2.19 10.98 -20.61
C ALA A 164 2.86 12.21 -19.97
N ASP A 165 4.20 12.26 -20.05
CA ASP A 165 5.02 13.39 -19.57
C ASP A 165 4.78 13.69 -18.06
N SER A 166 4.47 12.66 -17.25
CA SER A 166 4.08 12.79 -15.85
C SER A 166 5.17 12.40 -14.84
N ASP A 167 6.43 12.28 -15.30
CA ASP A 167 7.55 12.18 -14.37
C ASP A 167 7.62 13.44 -13.48
N GLY A 168 7.92 13.25 -12.20
CA GLY A 168 7.81 14.32 -11.20
C GLY A 168 6.49 14.36 -10.43
N SER A 169 5.52 13.55 -10.81
CA SER A 169 4.28 13.35 -10.05
C SER A 169 4.54 12.95 -8.61
N GLY A 170 3.63 13.29 -7.69
CA GLY A 170 3.80 13.03 -6.28
C GLY A 170 2.54 12.52 -5.60
N TYR A 171 2.75 11.72 -4.53
CA TYR A 171 1.66 11.32 -3.64
C TYR A 171 2.06 11.54 -2.19
N LEU A 172 1.25 12.29 -1.46
CA LEU A 172 1.39 12.45 -0.02
C LEU A 172 0.33 11.60 0.69
N ASP A 173 0.79 10.73 1.59
CA ASP A 173 -0.04 9.90 2.46
C ASP A 173 0.15 10.36 3.91
N ALA A 174 -0.93 10.57 4.64
CA ALA A 174 -0.94 10.78 6.08
C ALA A 174 -1.86 9.74 6.74
N ALA A 175 -1.35 9.02 7.73
CA ALA A 175 -2.05 7.89 8.33
C ALA A 175 -2.02 7.91 9.87
N VAL A 176 -3.05 7.29 10.45
CA VAL A 176 -3.18 6.99 11.87
C VAL A 176 -3.46 5.51 12.03
N ASN A 177 -2.65 4.81 12.84
CA ASN A 177 -2.88 3.43 13.24
C ASN A 177 -2.87 3.36 14.77
N TRP A 178 -4.06 3.28 15.38
CA TRP A 178 -4.22 3.33 16.82
C TRP A 178 -4.86 2.06 17.37
N GLU A 179 -4.06 1.25 18.07
CA GLU A 179 -4.58 0.13 18.84
C GLU A 179 -5.33 0.65 20.07
N PHE A 180 -6.65 0.88 19.94
CA PHE A 180 -7.49 1.47 20.98
C PHE A 180 -7.96 0.43 22.01
N VAL A 181 -7.94 -0.85 21.66
CA VAL A 181 -8.16 -2.01 22.54
C VAL A 181 -7.22 -3.11 22.05
N PRO A 182 -6.66 -3.98 22.93
CA PRO A 182 -5.77 -5.06 22.50
C PRO A 182 -6.33 -5.85 21.31
N THR A 183 -5.54 -5.96 20.26
CA THR A 183 -5.87 -6.64 18.99
C THR A 183 -6.89 -5.90 18.08
N TRP A 184 -7.37 -4.71 18.47
CA TRP A 184 -8.25 -3.89 17.66
C TRP A 184 -7.57 -2.56 17.32
N THR A 185 -7.32 -2.33 16.05
CA THR A 185 -6.65 -1.12 15.53
C THR A 185 -7.63 -0.29 14.71
N LEU A 186 -7.76 1.00 15.05
CA LEU A 186 -8.36 2.00 14.17
C LEU A 186 -7.32 2.38 13.13
N ASN A 187 -7.71 2.36 11.87
CA ASN A 187 -6.89 2.75 10.74
C ASN A 187 -7.57 3.93 10.03
N ALA A 188 -6.88 5.05 9.92
CA ALA A 188 -7.33 6.19 9.14
C ALA A 188 -6.20 6.65 8.22
N HIS A 189 -6.56 7.15 7.05
CA HIS A 189 -5.64 7.64 6.05
C HIS A 189 -6.28 8.76 5.25
N ALA A 190 -5.49 9.73 4.83
CA ALA A 190 -5.83 10.72 3.83
C ALA A 190 -4.62 10.96 2.93
N GLY A 191 -4.85 10.99 1.62
CA GLY A 191 -3.83 11.16 0.61
C GLY A 191 -4.16 12.25 -0.39
N LYS A 192 -3.13 12.75 -1.09
CA LYS A 192 -3.27 13.65 -2.24
C LYS A 192 -2.34 13.17 -3.33
N GLN A 193 -2.91 12.90 -4.51
CA GLN A 193 -2.20 12.59 -5.73
C GLN A 193 -2.05 13.87 -6.56
N TRP A 194 -0.82 14.24 -6.93
CA TRP A 194 -0.49 15.23 -7.95
C TRP A 194 0.03 14.49 -9.18
N ILE A 195 -0.43 14.88 -10.37
CA ILE A 195 -0.02 14.26 -11.63
C ILE A 195 0.50 15.34 -12.56
N GLU A 196 1.83 15.44 -12.69
CA GLU A 196 2.52 16.45 -13.48
C GLU A 196 2.00 16.44 -14.93
N ASN A 197 1.73 17.62 -15.48
CA ASN A 197 1.15 17.85 -16.81
C ASN A 197 -0.22 17.18 -17.08
N ASN A 198 -0.87 16.66 -16.02
CA ASN A 198 -2.17 15.98 -16.10
C ASN A 198 -3.07 16.35 -14.91
N GLU A 199 -3.17 17.64 -14.58
CA GLU A 199 -3.80 18.17 -13.37
C GLU A 199 -5.29 17.79 -13.25
N ASP A 200 -5.97 17.56 -14.38
CA ASP A 200 -7.38 17.13 -14.39
C ASP A 200 -7.59 15.75 -13.72
N PHE A 201 -6.51 14.96 -13.63
CA PHE A 201 -6.53 13.63 -12.99
C PHE A 201 -6.05 13.66 -11.52
N GLU A 202 -5.76 14.81 -10.95
CA GLU A 202 -5.40 14.93 -9.54
C GLU A 202 -6.61 14.73 -8.63
N TYR A 203 -6.38 14.12 -7.46
CA TYR A 203 -7.45 13.90 -6.48
C TYR A 203 -6.91 13.79 -5.06
N VAL A 204 -7.83 13.84 -4.11
CA VAL A 204 -7.64 13.50 -2.70
C VAL A 204 -8.42 12.22 -2.40
N ASP A 205 -7.83 11.34 -1.60
CA ASP A 205 -8.50 10.14 -1.12
C ASP A 205 -8.45 10.05 0.40
N TRP A 206 -9.37 9.27 0.98
CA TRP A 206 -9.35 8.99 2.41
C TRP A 206 -9.95 7.63 2.73
N LYS A 207 -9.55 7.09 3.87
CA LYS A 207 -10.04 5.80 4.37
C LYS A 207 -10.19 5.83 5.87
N LEU A 208 -11.24 5.17 6.37
CA LEU A 208 -11.45 4.91 7.79
C LEU A 208 -11.83 3.43 7.98
N GLY A 209 -11.09 2.73 8.81
CA GLY A 209 -11.31 1.30 9.02
C GLY A 209 -10.93 0.81 10.40
N VAL A 210 -11.27 -0.44 10.66
CA VAL A 210 -10.91 -1.16 11.87
C VAL A 210 -10.34 -2.52 11.49
N THR A 211 -9.22 -2.87 12.13
CA THR A 211 -8.57 -4.19 11.98
C THR A 211 -8.67 -4.97 13.28
N LYS A 212 -9.09 -6.22 13.21
CA LYS A 212 -9.02 -7.21 14.28
C LYS A 212 -7.89 -8.18 13.98
N SER A 213 -6.88 -8.24 14.85
CA SER A 213 -5.81 -9.23 14.81
C SER A 213 -6.15 -10.45 15.65
N PHE A 214 -5.72 -11.63 15.19
CA PHE A 214 -5.90 -12.91 15.84
C PHE A 214 -4.55 -13.62 16.01
N ASP A 215 -4.53 -14.64 16.87
CA ASP A 215 -3.35 -15.48 17.04
C ASP A 215 -2.94 -16.16 15.72
N GLY A 216 -1.64 -16.42 15.58
CA GLY A 216 -1.09 -17.10 14.41
C GLY A 216 -0.99 -16.20 13.17
N GLY A 217 -0.99 -14.87 13.32
CA GLY A 217 -0.76 -13.93 12.22
C GLY A 217 -1.97 -13.70 11.30
N PHE A 218 -3.18 -14.04 11.74
CA PHE A 218 -4.40 -13.70 11.00
C PHE A 218 -4.93 -12.33 11.38
N ALA A 219 -5.51 -11.63 10.41
CA ALA A 219 -6.22 -10.36 10.64
C ALA A 219 -7.44 -10.23 9.71
N ILE A 220 -8.44 -9.52 10.19
CA ILE A 220 -9.61 -9.10 9.41
C ILE A 220 -9.70 -7.59 9.52
N ALA A 221 -9.76 -6.91 8.37
CA ALA A 221 -9.96 -5.47 8.29
C ALA A 221 -11.26 -5.15 7.55
N LEU A 222 -11.98 -4.16 8.04
CA LEU A 222 -13.12 -3.56 7.38
C LEU A 222 -12.86 -2.06 7.30
N ALA A 223 -12.91 -1.49 6.10
CA ALA A 223 -12.65 -0.08 5.87
C ALA A 223 -13.63 0.52 4.89
N TYR A 224 -14.03 1.75 5.14
CA TYR A 224 -14.71 2.62 4.18
C TYR A 224 -13.66 3.53 3.55
N THR A 225 -13.72 3.70 2.24
CA THR A 225 -12.83 4.58 1.46
C THR A 225 -13.64 5.41 0.47
N ASP A 226 -13.11 6.57 0.12
CA ASP A 226 -13.74 7.51 -0.79
C ASP A 226 -12.68 8.46 -1.38
N THR A 227 -12.98 9.11 -2.51
CA THR A 227 -12.11 10.05 -3.20
C THR A 227 -12.90 11.16 -3.89
N ASP A 228 -12.27 12.30 -4.14
CA ASP A 228 -12.81 13.39 -4.94
C ASP A 228 -12.35 13.34 -6.41
N ALA A 229 -11.88 12.17 -6.88
CA ALA A 229 -11.50 11.96 -8.28
C ALA A 229 -12.67 12.25 -9.23
N GLU A 230 -12.37 12.91 -10.36
CA GLU A 230 -13.39 13.27 -11.35
C GLU A 230 -14.01 12.01 -11.98
N GLU A 231 -15.30 11.76 -11.76
CA GLU A 231 -16.01 10.55 -12.18
C GLU A 231 -15.84 10.29 -13.69
N ALA A 232 -15.92 11.34 -14.52
CA ALA A 232 -15.82 11.21 -15.97
C ALA A 232 -14.43 10.72 -16.44
N LEU A 233 -13.36 10.95 -15.65
CA LEU A 233 -11.98 10.57 -15.98
C LEU A 233 -11.61 9.21 -15.39
N TYR A 234 -12.28 8.77 -14.33
CA TYR A 234 -12.01 7.50 -13.64
C TYR A 234 -13.13 6.46 -13.82
N THR A 235 -14.07 6.69 -14.75
CA THR A 235 -15.05 5.69 -15.17
C THR A 235 -14.47 4.83 -16.30
N ASN A 236 -14.44 3.51 -16.08
CA ASN A 236 -13.90 2.58 -17.06
C ASN A 236 -14.88 2.30 -18.22
N VAL A 237 -14.46 1.50 -19.19
CA VAL A 237 -15.27 1.15 -20.39
C VAL A 237 -16.53 0.34 -20.06
N HIS A 238 -16.60 -0.25 -18.86
CA HIS A 238 -17.78 -0.99 -18.37
C HIS A 238 -18.81 -0.05 -17.72
N GLY A 239 -18.48 1.22 -17.54
CA GLY A 239 -19.32 2.23 -16.91
C GLY A 239 -19.21 2.24 -15.38
N ASN A 240 -18.18 1.64 -14.81
CA ASN A 240 -17.93 1.65 -13.37
C ASN A 240 -16.97 2.80 -13.00
N PHE A 241 -17.38 3.65 -12.09
CA PHE A 241 -16.52 4.67 -11.49
C PHE A 241 -15.57 4.00 -10.49
N LEU A 242 -14.28 3.97 -10.80
CA LEU A 242 -13.27 3.27 -10.00
C LEU A 242 -12.90 3.98 -8.69
N GLY A 243 -13.27 5.26 -8.56
CA GLY A 243 -13.11 6.08 -7.35
C GLY A 243 -14.37 6.14 -6.48
N GLU A 244 -15.39 5.31 -6.73
CA GLU A 244 -16.64 5.29 -5.96
C GLU A 244 -16.39 4.95 -4.48
N ASP A 245 -17.14 5.61 -3.59
CA ASP A 245 -17.11 5.29 -2.18
C ASP A 245 -17.53 3.84 -1.92
N THR A 246 -16.74 3.13 -1.14
CA THR A 246 -16.97 1.69 -0.94
C THR A 246 -16.51 1.19 0.42
N VAL A 247 -17.02 0.01 0.79
CA VAL A 247 -16.60 -0.75 1.97
C VAL A 247 -15.77 -1.94 1.55
N VAL A 248 -14.53 -1.99 1.99
CA VAL A 248 -13.57 -3.05 1.67
C VAL A 248 -13.39 -3.97 2.87
N LEU A 249 -13.54 -5.28 2.64
CA LEU A 249 -13.21 -6.35 3.58
C LEU A 249 -11.92 -7.03 3.15
N THR A 250 -10.94 -7.11 4.05
CA THR A 250 -9.66 -7.78 3.80
C THR A 250 -9.36 -8.83 4.85
N LEU A 251 -9.01 -10.03 4.41
CA LEU A 251 -8.50 -11.13 5.24
C LEU A 251 -7.01 -11.28 4.98
N THR A 252 -6.18 -11.21 6.01
CA THR A 252 -4.71 -11.29 5.88
C THR A 252 -4.16 -12.43 6.73
N LYS A 253 -3.13 -13.10 6.20
CA LYS A 253 -2.26 -14.03 6.93
C LYS A 253 -0.81 -13.58 6.77
N THR A 254 -0.11 -13.36 7.88
CA THR A 254 1.34 -13.10 7.94
C THR A 254 2.11 -14.30 8.49
N PHE A 255 3.38 -14.47 8.09
CA PHE A 255 4.30 -15.53 8.55
C PHE A 255 5.68 -14.97 8.86
#